data_c2fe88969d10a0da0f25d82e9358d50c
#
_entry.id   c2fe88969d10a0da0f25d82e9358d50c
#
_cell.length_a   1.000
_cell.length_b   1.000
_cell.length_c   1.000
_cell.angle_alpha   90.00
_cell.angle_beta   90.00
_cell.angle_gamma   90.00
#
_symmetry.space_group_name_H-M   'P 1'
#
loop_
_entity.id
_entity.type
_entity.pdbx_description
1 polymer ?
#
loop_
_entity_poly.entity_id
_entity_poly.type
_entity_poly.pdbx_seq_one_letter_code
_entity_poly.pdbx_strand_id
1 'polypeptide(L)'
;MLRTSITVTAGTLAALAALTACGTVQMGSAAIVGNEGISSSQLTNEVNNLQDAYQASHGRVQLQFPKSETPQEVLSWLVRFRIREQMATRNGVTVTPADSQRARAAIAAQARQSNVSLSDLAVANGLPPNLLPELGRYQAIQSALVTKLDGGRLPTSQSGLSALSQQFATVQCRAAKSLGIRVNPQFGRMDYNQLSVIPAATKLSAPPGGVPTPSPKPQLTPPC
;
A
#
# COMPACT_ATOMS: atom_id res chain seq x y z
N MET A 1 40.19 -64.72 -21.06
CA MET A 1 39.39 -64.27 -19.91
C MET A 1 39.94 -62.94 -19.53
N LEU A 2 39.43 -61.88 -20.14
CA LEU A 2 39.76 -60.44 -19.77
C LEU A 2 38.56 -59.81 -19.09
N ARG A 3 38.76 -59.46 -17.84
CA ARG A 3 37.79 -58.63 -17.09
C ARG A 3 38.15 -57.14 -17.29
N THR A 4 37.30 -56.39 -18.00
CA THR A 4 37.45 -55.00 -18.18
C THR A 4 36.62 -54.28 -17.08
N SER A 5 37.30 -53.57 -16.17
CA SER A 5 36.67 -52.73 -15.13
C SER A 5 36.33 -51.35 -15.71
N ILE A 6 35.08 -51.04 -15.73
CA ILE A 6 34.61 -49.69 -16.09
C ILE A 6 34.47 -48.89 -14.79
N THR A 7 35.38 -47.95 -14.57
CA THR A 7 35.30 -46.92 -13.54
C THR A 7 34.39 -45.77 -14.04
N VAL A 8 33.24 -45.63 -13.43
CA VAL A 8 32.32 -44.49 -13.65
C VAL A 8 32.80 -43.32 -12.81
N THR A 9 33.28 -42.29 -13.45
CA THR A 9 33.55 -40.99 -12.87
C THR A 9 32.23 -40.22 -12.77
N ALA A 10 31.59 -40.24 -11.59
CA ALA A 10 30.51 -39.37 -11.21
C ALA A 10 31.10 -38.24 -10.36
N GLY A 11 31.29 -37.08 -10.92
CA GLY A 11 31.75 -35.91 -10.18
C GLY A 11 31.57 -34.65 -10.97
N THR A 12 30.96 -33.65 -10.33
CA THR A 12 30.87 -32.23 -10.75
C THR A 12 29.66 -31.81 -11.59
N LEU A 13 28.49 -31.75 -10.92
CA LEU A 13 27.37 -30.92 -11.39
C LEU A 13 26.53 -30.38 -10.23
N ALA A 14 27.17 -29.78 -9.21
CA ALA A 14 26.47 -29.24 -8.02
C ALA A 14 27.04 -27.91 -7.56
N ALA A 15 27.29 -26.93 -8.46
CA ALA A 15 27.87 -25.64 -8.05
C ALA A 15 27.32 -24.44 -8.79
N LEU A 16 26.07 -24.41 -9.25
CA LEU A 16 25.51 -23.26 -9.99
C LEU A 16 24.16 -22.72 -9.47
N ALA A 17 23.73 -23.07 -8.24
CA ALA A 17 22.44 -22.68 -7.71
C ALA A 17 22.48 -21.62 -6.57
N ALA A 18 23.60 -20.93 -6.32
CA ALA A 18 23.75 -20.07 -5.13
C ALA A 18 23.89 -18.57 -5.39
N LEU A 19 23.56 -18.04 -6.59
CA LEU A 19 23.81 -16.63 -6.94
C LEU A 19 22.55 -15.79 -7.19
N THR A 20 21.35 -16.21 -6.77
CA THR A 20 20.12 -15.41 -6.97
C THR A 20 19.53 -14.82 -5.69
N ALA A 21 20.31 -14.65 -4.63
CA ALA A 21 19.84 -14.09 -3.36
C ALA A 21 20.05 -12.57 -3.19
N CYS A 22 20.45 -11.84 -4.25
CA CYS A 22 20.38 -10.38 -4.21
C CYS A 22 19.00 -9.97 -4.71
N GLY A 23 18.15 -9.48 -3.78
CA GLY A 23 16.78 -9.05 -4.02
C GLY A 23 16.65 -7.94 -5.07
N THR A 24 16.81 -8.28 -6.33
CA THR A 24 16.42 -7.43 -7.45
C THR A 24 14.91 -7.24 -7.39
N VAL A 25 14.47 -5.99 -7.27
CA VAL A 25 13.09 -5.64 -7.64
C VAL A 25 12.87 -6.28 -9.01
N GLN A 26 11.92 -7.21 -9.13
CA GLN A 26 11.66 -7.88 -10.40
C GLN A 26 11.49 -6.81 -11.48
N MET A 27 12.25 -6.90 -12.57
CA MET A 27 12.14 -5.97 -13.70
C MET A 27 10.66 -5.88 -14.10
N GLY A 28 10.11 -4.65 -14.12
CA GLY A 28 8.68 -4.42 -14.39
C GLY A 28 7.76 -4.34 -13.18
N SER A 29 8.26 -4.45 -11.94
CA SER A 29 7.46 -4.22 -10.73
C SER A 29 7.62 -2.79 -10.22
N ALA A 30 6.48 -2.15 -9.88
CA ALA A 30 6.45 -0.87 -9.16
C ALA A 30 6.67 -1.06 -7.66
N ALA A 31 6.09 -2.12 -7.09
CA ALA A 31 6.32 -2.53 -5.71
C ALA A 31 6.07 -4.03 -5.53
N ILE A 32 6.60 -4.58 -4.42
CA ILE A 32 6.33 -5.94 -3.95
C ILE A 32 5.92 -5.84 -2.49
N VAL A 33 4.77 -6.44 -2.15
CA VAL A 33 4.22 -6.49 -0.80
C VAL A 33 4.14 -7.96 -0.36
N GLY A 34 5.05 -8.39 0.49
CA GLY A 34 5.19 -9.83 0.78
C GLY A 34 5.58 -10.60 -0.49
N ASN A 35 4.69 -11.49 -0.94
CA ASN A 35 4.85 -12.29 -2.16
C ASN A 35 4.07 -11.74 -3.36
N GLU A 36 3.35 -10.63 -3.21
CA GLU A 36 2.50 -10.06 -4.24
C GLU A 36 3.16 -8.86 -4.93
N GLY A 37 3.30 -8.92 -6.25
CA GLY A 37 3.84 -7.84 -7.06
C GLY A 37 2.74 -6.87 -7.51
N ILE A 38 3.07 -5.57 -7.55
CA ILE A 38 2.34 -4.53 -8.25
C ILE A 38 3.20 -4.18 -9.47
N SER A 39 2.71 -4.45 -10.67
CA SER A 39 3.49 -4.18 -11.89
C SER A 39 3.53 -2.69 -12.22
N SER A 40 4.58 -2.27 -12.93
CA SER A 40 4.68 -0.89 -13.43
C SER A 40 3.56 -0.58 -14.45
N SER A 41 3.13 -1.57 -15.25
CA SER A 41 2.01 -1.41 -16.17
C SER A 41 0.67 -1.21 -15.43
N GLN A 42 0.44 -1.98 -14.35
CA GLN A 42 -0.72 -1.75 -13.49
C GLN A 42 -0.72 -0.33 -12.93
N LEU A 43 0.41 0.11 -12.36
CA LEU A 43 0.53 1.46 -11.83
C LEU A 43 0.26 2.51 -12.90
N THR A 44 0.85 2.37 -14.10
CA THR A 44 0.64 3.31 -15.21
C THR A 44 -0.83 3.40 -15.61
N ASN A 45 -1.53 2.26 -15.72
CA ASN A 45 -2.95 2.23 -16.06
C ASN A 45 -3.78 2.97 -14.99
N GLU A 46 -3.50 2.73 -13.70
CA GLU A 46 -4.25 3.39 -12.64
C GLU A 46 -3.93 4.90 -12.52
N VAL A 47 -2.69 5.31 -12.82
CA VAL A 47 -2.34 6.73 -12.93
C VAL A 47 -3.12 7.40 -14.07
N ASN A 48 -3.22 6.75 -15.22
CA ASN A 48 -4.02 7.26 -16.35
C ASN A 48 -5.50 7.35 -15.98
N ASN A 49 -6.08 6.30 -15.36
CA ASN A 49 -7.46 6.31 -14.89
C ASN A 49 -7.75 7.47 -13.92
N LEU A 50 -6.81 7.77 -13.01
CA LEU A 50 -6.94 8.90 -12.10
C LEU A 50 -6.85 10.24 -12.85
N GLN A 51 -5.93 10.38 -13.80
CA GLN A 51 -5.76 11.60 -14.59
C GLN A 51 -7.00 11.88 -15.44
N ASP A 52 -7.54 10.87 -16.10
CA ASP A 52 -8.77 10.98 -16.91
C ASP A 52 -9.96 11.40 -16.04
N ALA A 53 -10.14 10.78 -14.88
CA ALA A 53 -11.18 11.15 -13.93
C ALA A 53 -11.00 12.57 -13.39
N TYR A 54 -9.77 13.01 -13.13
CA TYR A 54 -9.46 14.36 -12.71
C TYR A 54 -9.81 15.37 -13.81
N GLN A 55 -9.44 15.10 -15.08
CA GLN A 55 -9.80 15.95 -16.20
C GLN A 55 -11.31 16.01 -16.40
N ALA A 56 -12.02 14.87 -16.32
CA ALA A 56 -13.47 14.79 -16.41
C ALA A 56 -14.20 15.55 -15.29
N SER A 57 -13.51 15.87 -14.20
CA SER A 57 -14.09 16.70 -13.12
C SER A 57 -14.27 18.18 -13.52
N HIS A 58 -13.64 18.62 -14.62
CA HIS A 58 -13.69 20.01 -15.10
C HIS A 58 -13.42 21.06 -14.02
N GLY A 59 -12.43 20.81 -13.17
CA GLY A 59 -12.02 21.72 -12.09
C GLY A 59 -12.86 21.68 -10.81
N ARG A 60 -13.87 20.79 -10.72
CA ARG A 60 -14.63 20.60 -9.48
C ARG A 60 -13.82 19.97 -8.36
N VAL A 61 -12.81 19.18 -8.73
CA VAL A 61 -11.95 18.46 -7.77
C VAL A 61 -10.64 19.18 -7.59
N GLN A 62 -10.25 19.40 -6.34
CA GLN A 62 -8.91 19.83 -5.97
C GLN A 62 -8.15 18.66 -5.37
N LEU A 63 -6.98 18.33 -5.94
CA LEU A 63 -6.12 17.28 -5.41
C LEU A 63 -5.55 17.69 -4.03
N GLN A 64 -5.50 16.75 -3.11
CA GLN A 64 -4.94 16.95 -1.76
C GLN A 64 -3.42 16.70 -1.72
N PHE A 65 -2.79 16.55 -2.87
CA PHE A 65 -1.37 16.28 -3.06
C PHE A 65 -0.87 16.99 -4.33
N PRO A 66 0.47 17.21 -4.46
CA PRO A 66 1.05 17.77 -5.67
C PRO A 66 0.84 16.85 -6.89
N LYS A 67 0.47 17.41 -8.04
CA LYS A 67 0.28 16.62 -9.29
C LYS A 67 1.51 15.78 -9.67
N SER A 68 2.71 16.26 -9.36
CA SER A 68 3.95 15.53 -9.59
C SER A 68 4.07 14.23 -8.78
N GLU A 69 3.30 14.09 -7.70
CA GLU A 69 3.30 12.93 -6.80
C GLU A 69 2.16 11.95 -7.12
N THR A 70 1.43 12.17 -8.22
CA THR A 70 0.32 11.27 -8.63
C THR A 70 0.73 9.79 -8.67
N PRO A 71 1.87 9.38 -9.24
CA PRO A 71 2.26 7.97 -9.24
C PRO A 71 2.50 7.42 -7.84
N GLN A 72 3.06 8.22 -6.92
CA GLN A 72 3.29 7.83 -5.53
C GLN A 72 1.97 7.64 -4.77
N GLU A 73 1.00 8.54 -4.96
CA GLU A 73 -0.31 8.45 -4.32
C GLU A 73 -1.09 7.23 -4.80
N VAL A 74 -1.14 6.99 -6.10
CA VAL A 74 -1.79 5.80 -6.67
C VAL A 74 -1.09 4.52 -6.17
N LEU A 75 0.26 4.49 -6.18
CA LEU A 75 1.00 3.34 -5.69
C LEU A 75 0.77 3.11 -4.18
N SER A 76 0.62 4.19 -3.41
CA SER A 76 0.27 4.11 -1.97
C SER A 76 -1.06 3.40 -1.75
N TRP A 77 -2.08 3.70 -2.54
CA TRP A 77 -3.36 3.00 -2.49
C TRP A 77 -3.23 1.51 -2.83
N LEU A 78 -2.54 1.18 -3.91
CA LEU A 78 -2.32 -0.20 -4.32
C LEU A 78 -1.59 -0.99 -3.23
N VAL A 79 -0.55 -0.40 -2.63
CA VAL A 79 0.20 -1.01 -1.51
C VAL A 79 -0.69 -1.19 -0.28
N ARG A 80 -1.48 -0.16 0.11
CA ARG A 80 -2.42 -0.24 1.24
C ARG A 80 -3.45 -1.36 1.06
N PHE A 81 -3.97 -1.55 -0.15
CA PHE A 81 -4.90 -2.65 -0.44
C PHE A 81 -4.23 -4.01 -0.22
N ARG A 82 -3.00 -4.22 -0.73
CA ARG A 82 -2.25 -5.47 -0.53
C ARG A 82 -1.94 -5.74 0.94
N ILE A 83 -1.48 -4.73 1.68
CA ILE A 83 -1.24 -4.85 3.13
C ILE A 83 -2.51 -5.33 3.83
N ARG A 84 -3.65 -4.72 3.53
CA ARG A 84 -4.92 -5.02 4.18
C ARG A 84 -5.41 -6.43 3.88
N GLU A 85 -5.31 -6.88 2.63
CA GLU A 85 -5.65 -8.25 2.25
C GLU A 85 -4.77 -9.27 2.97
N GLN A 86 -3.48 -9.06 3.03
CA GLN A 86 -2.57 -9.96 3.74
C GLN A 86 -2.79 -9.95 5.25
N MET A 87 -3.16 -8.79 5.83
CA MET A 87 -3.57 -8.73 7.23
C MET A 87 -4.85 -9.54 7.48
N ALA A 88 -5.85 -9.44 6.60
CA ALA A 88 -7.08 -10.23 6.70
C ALA A 88 -6.77 -11.73 6.69
N THR A 89 -6.00 -12.19 5.71
CA THR A 89 -5.59 -13.58 5.56
C THR A 89 -4.85 -14.09 6.81
N ARG A 90 -3.84 -13.36 7.28
CA ARG A 90 -3.04 -13.75 8.47
C ARG A 90 -3.85 -13.78 9.75
N ASN A 91 -4.92 -13.01 9.84
CA ASN A 91 -5.80 -12.97 11.00
C ASN A 91 -7.06 -13.83 10.83
N GLY A 92 -7.20 -14.58 9.74
CA GLY A 92 -8.40 -15.39 9.50
C GLY A 92 -9.67 -14.55 9.40
N VAL A 93 -9.58 -13.34 8.86
CA VAL A 93 -10.70 -12.44 8.60
C VAL A 93 -11.20 -12.65 7.18
N THR A 94 -12.48 -12.97 7.06
CA THR A 94 -13.18 -13.11 5.77
C THR A 94 -14.20 -11.99 5.62
N VAL A 95 -14.24 -11.36 4.45
CA VAL A 95 -15.17 -10.29 4.11
C VAL A 95 -15.94 -10.70 2.86
N THR A 96 -17.26 -10.62 2.92
CA THR A 96 -18.14 -10.94 1.80
C THR A 96 -18.27 -9.76 0.82
N PRO A 97 -18.72 -10.01 -0.42
CA PRO A 97 -19.06 -8.92 -1.36
C PRO A 97 -20.12 -7.96 -0.79
N ALA A 98 -21.09 -8.48 -0.01
CA ALA A 98 -22.10 -7.66 0.64
C ALA A 98 -21.52 -6.73 1.71
N ASP A 99 -20.52 -7.18 2.47
CA ASP A 99 -19.80 -6.34 3.44
C ASP A 99 -19.05 -5.20 2.75
N SER A 100 -18.39 -5.51 1.65
CA SER A 100 -17.67 -4.54 0.83
C SER A 100 -18.60 -3.48 0.23
N GLN A 101 -19.78 -3.89 -0.27
CA GLN A 101 -20.80 -2.98 -0.79
C GLN A 101 -21.37 -2.08 0.31
N ARG A 102 -21.67 -2.63 1.48
CA ARG A 102 -22.15 -1.85 2.65
C ARG A 102 -21.12 -0.81 3.09
N ALA A 103 -19.86 -1.20 3.19
CA ALA A 103 -18.77 -0.29 3.55
C ALA A 103 -18.63 0.84 2.53
N ARG A 104 -18.66 0.53 1.23
CA ARG A 104 -18.63 1.54 0.18
C ARG A 104 -19.84 2.48 0.23
N ALA A 105 -21.03 1.94 0.46
CA ALA A 105 -22.24 2.74 0.60
C ALA A 105 -22.19 3.69 1.79
N ALA A 106 -21.59 3.26 2.91
CA ALA A 106 -21.39 4.11 4.09
C ALA A 106 -20.44 5.30 3.78
N ILE A 107 -19.30 5.04 3.10
CA ILE A 107 -18.40 6.11 2.68
C ILE A 107 -19.11 7.07 1.71
N ALA A 108 -19.89 6.54 0.76
CA ALA A 108 -20.66 7.36 -0.17
C ALA A 108 -21.73 8.22 0.53
N ALA A 109 -22.37 7.70 1.57
CA ALA A 109 -23.32 8.46 2.39
C ALA A 109 -22.62 9.60 3.14
N GLN A 110 -21.45 9.33 3.71
CA GLN A 110 -20.65 10.36 4.39
C GLN A 110 -20.17 11.46 3.42
N ALA A 111 -19.71 11.10 2.22
CA ALA A 111 -19.30 12.05 1.19
C ALA A 111 -20.46 12.98 0.80
N ARG A 112 -21.66 12.42 0.62
CA ARG A 112 -22.87 13.20 0.31
C ARG A 112 -23.25 14.20 1.40
N GLN A 113 -23.02 13.90 2.68
CA GLN A 113 -23.22 14.86 3.77
C GLN A 113 -22.33 16.10 3.63
N SER A 114 -21.19 15.96 2.98
CA SER A 114 -20.27 17.06 2.63
C SER A 114 -20.51 17.64 1.23
N ASN A 115 -21.63 17.31 0.59
CA ASN A 115 -21.96 17.71 -0.78
C ASN A 115 -20.91 17.31 -1.84
N VAL A 116 -20.20 16.21 -1.62
CA VAL A 116 -19.17 15.69 -2.53
C VAL A 116 -19.56 14.29 -3.01
N SER A 117 -19.36 13.99 -4.30
CA SER A 117 -19.53 12.64 -4.78
C SER A 117 -18.40 11.73 -4.26
N LEU A 118 -18.68 10.42 -4.09
CA LEU A 118 -17.64 9.46 -3.71
C LEU A 118 -16.51 9.41 -4.75
N SER A 119 -16.83 9.57 -6.03
CA SER A 119 -15.84 9.61 -7.11
C SER A 119 -14.93 10.85 -6.98
N ASP A 120 -15.51 12.02 -6.76
CA ASP A 120 -14.73 13.26 -6.62
C ASP A 120 -13.85 13.22 -5.36
N LEU A 121 -14.38 12.66 -4.25
CA LEU A 121 -13.61 12.45 -3.03
C LEU A 121 -12.43 11.48 -3.27
N ALA A 122 -12.64 10.40 -4.02
CA ALA A 122 -11.60 9.44 -4.38
C ALA A 122 -10.50 10.11 -5.21
N VAL A 123 -10.88 10.84 -6.26
CA VAL A 123 -9.93 11.57 -7.12
C VAL A 123 -9.13 12.60 -6.32
N ALA A 124 -9.79 13.36 -5.45
CA ALA A 124 -9.11 14.35 -4.59
C ALA A 124 -8.00 13.72 -3.74
N ASN A 125 -8.19 12.47 -3.31
CA ASN A 125 -7.26 11.71 -2.48
C ASN A 125 -6.38 10.72 -3.27
N GLY A 126 -6.25 10.88 -4.57
CA GLY A 126 -5.35 10.08 -5.40
C GLY A 126 -5.80 8.64 -5.65
N LEU A 127 -7.08 8.32 -5.40
CA LEU A 127 -7.65 7.01 -5.67
C LEU A 127 -8.41 7.02 -7.02
N PRO A 128 -7.98 6.23 -8.01
CA PRO A 128 -8.73 6.08 -9.24
C PRO A 128 -10.16 5.55 -9.00
N PRO A 129 -11.21 6.12 -9.60
CA PRO A 129 -12.60 5.74 -9.31
C PRO A 129 -12.95 4.28 -9.65
N ASN A 130 -12.25 3.65 -10.59
CA ASN A 130 -12.40 2.22 -10.90
C ASN A 130 -11.99 1.33 -9.73
N LEU A 131 -11.18 1.83 -8.77
CA LEU A 131 -10.77 1.12 -7.55
C LEU A 131 -11.71 1.36 -6.35
N LEU A 132 -12.87 1.98 -6.54
CA LEU A 132 -13.88 2.14 -5.50
C LEU A 132 -14.43 0.81 -4.93
N PRO A 133 -14.57 -0.27 -5.69
CA PRO A 133 -14.88 -1.59 -5.14
C PRO A 133 -13.82 -2.08 -4.15
N GLU A 134 -12.53 -1.90 -4.47
CA GLU A 134 -11.40 -2.26 -3.63
C GLU A 134 -11.35 -1.40 -2.36
N LEU A 135 -11.69 -0.11 -2.46
CA LEU A 135 -11.85 0.76 -1.28
C LEU A 135 -12.94 0.24 -0.34
N GLY A 136 -14.09 -0.20 -0.89
CA GLY A 136 -15.16 -0.80 -0.09
C GLY A 136 -14.69 -2.06 0.64
N ARG A 137 -13.94 -2.92 -0.04
CA ARG A 137 -13.36 -4.13 0.54
C ARG A 137 -12.29 -3.80 1.59
N TYR A 138 -11.40 -2.87 1.30
CA TYR A 138 -10.40 -2.36 2.23
C TYR A 138 -11.04 -1.88 3.54
N GLN A 139 -12.12 -1.12 3.45
CA GLN A 139 -12.83 -0.59 4.62
C GLN A 139 -13.57 -1.69 5.39
N ALA A 140 -14.19 -2.64 4.70
CA ALA A 140 -14.86 -3.78 5.34
C ALA A 140 -13.86 -4.66 6.11
N ILE A 141 -12.68 -4.95 5.52
CA ILE A 141 -11.60 -5.67 6.20
C ILE A 141 -11.12 -4.88 7.43
N GLN A 142 -10.97 -3.55 7.31
CA GLN A 142 -10.59 -2.72 8.45
C GLN A 142 -11.56 -2.87 9.59
N SER A 143 -12.84 -2.74 9.33
CA SER A 143 -13.88 -2.87 10.35
C SER A 143 -13.84 -4.25 11.02
N ALA A 144 -13.70 -5.32 10.24
CA ALA A 144 -13.62 -6.67 10.77
C ALA A 144 -12.35 -6.91 11.61
N LEU A 145 -11.19 -6.37 11.18
CA LEU A 145 -9.94 -6.46 11.95
C LEU A 145 -10.04 -5.68 13.27
N VAL A 146 -10.59 -4.46 13.24
CA VAL A 146 -10.80 -3.62 14.43
C VAL A 146 -11.74 -4.31 15.41
N THR A 147 -12.85 -4.86 14.93
CA THR A 147 -13.80 -5.63 15.77
C THR A 147 -13.12 -6.85 16.41
N LYS A 148 -12.29 -7.58 15.64
CA LYS A 148 -11.54 -8.72 16.16
C LYS A 148 -10.51 -8.31 17.21
N LEU A 149 -9.82 -7.17 17.01
CA LEU A 149 -8.82 -6.66 17.92
C LEU A 149 -9.42 -6.28 19.29
N ASP A 150 -10.64 -5.77 19.29
CA ASP A 150 -11.39 -5.36 20.49
C ASP A 150 -12.24 -6.49 21.10
N GLY A 151 -12.04 -7.73 20.68
CA GLY A 151 -12.80 -8.88 21.21
C GLY A 151 -14.29 -8.89 20.86
N GLY A 152 -14.68 -8.18 19.80
CA GLY A 152 -16.04 -8.15 19.26
C GLY A 152 -16.95 -7.05 19.82
N ARG A 153 -16.45 -6.20 20.71
CA ARG A 153 -17.21 -5.08 21.30
C ARG A 153 -16.48 -3.76 21.06
N LEU A 154 -17.03 -2.88 20.24
CA LEU A 154 -16.46 -1.57 20.05
C LEU A 154 -16.66 -0.67 21.28
N PRO A 155 -15.63 0.08 21.71
CA PRO A 155 -15.76 1.05 22.79
C PRO A 155 -16.83 2.10 22.47
N THR A 156 -17.59 2.51 23.47
CA THR A 156 -18.60 3.56 23.32
C THR A 156 -18.09 4.94 23.72
N SER A 157 -16.95 4.99 24.43
CA SER A 157 -16.32 6.26 24.83
C SER A 157 -15.37 6.78 23.77
N GLN A 158 -15.27 8.10 23.63
CA GLN A 158 -14.35 8.75 22.70
C GLN A 158 -12.88 8.37 23.00
N SER A 159 -12.50 8.29 24.26
CA SER A 159 -11.15 7.86 24.68
C SER A 159 -10.86 6.40 24.29
N GLY A 160 -11.85 5.50 24.45
CA GLY A 160 -11.73 4.11 24.02
C GLY A 160 -11.58 3.97 22.51
N LEU A 161 -12.36 4.71 21.72
CA LEU A 161 -12.23 4.76 20.26
C LEU A 161 -10.86 5.27 19.82
N SER A 162 -10.35 6.32 20.48
CA SER A 162 -9.00 6.84 20.19
C SER A 162 -7.91 5.84 20.52
N ALA A 163 -7.99 5.16 21.67
CA ALA A 163 -7.05 4.11 22.06
C ALA A 163 -7.06 2.92 21.08
N LEU A 164 -8.25 2.46 20.68
CA LEU A 164 -8.40 1.39 19.70
C LEU A 164 -7.83 1.77 18.32
N SER A 165 -8.04 3.02 17.90
CA SER A 165 -7.47 3.55 16.66
C SER A 165 -5.94 3.54 16.68
N GLN A 166 -5.32 3.98 17.79
CA GLN A 166 -3.87 3.95 17.96
C GLN A 166 -3.32 2.52 18.00
N GLN A 167 -3.99 1.63 18.74
CA GLN A 167 -3.63 0.21 18.78
C GLN A 167 -3.70 -0.42 17.38
N PHE A 168 -4.75 -0.13 16.63
CA PHE A 168 -4.90 -0.62 15.26
C PHE A 168 -3.80 -0.09 14.34
N ALA A 169 -3.47 1.21 14.42
CA ALA A 169 -2.37 1.81 13.65
C ALA A 169 -1.04 1.11 13.94
N THR A 170 -0.75 0.80 15.21
CA THR A 170 0.46 0.08 15.63
C THR A 170 0.48 -1.35 15.06
N VAL A 171 -0.63 -2.08 15.13
CA VAL A 171 -0.76 -3.44 14.57
C VAL A 171 -0.57 -3.41 13.05
N GLN A 172 -1.19 -2.46 12.37
CA GLN A 172 -1.09 -2.29 10.92
C GLN A 172 0.35 -1.97 10.50
N CYS A 173 1.03 -1.09 11.22
CA CYS A 173 2.41 -0.76 10.93
C CYS A 173 3.37 -1.96 11.11
N ARG A 174 3.23 -2.72 12.21
CA ARG A 174 4.01 -3.95 12.43
C ARG A 174 3.74 -4.98 11.34
N ALA A 175 2.48 -5.15 10.95
CA ALA A 175 2.11 -6.05 9.86
C ALA A 175 2.77 -5.62 8.54
N ALA A 176 2.72 -4.34 8.19
CA ALA A 176 3.36 -3.81 6.99
C ALA A 176 4.88 -4.05 6.98
N LYS A 177 5.57 -3.81 8.11
CA LYS A 177 7.01 -4.12 8.24
C LYS A 177 7.31 -5.61 8.07
N SER A 178 6.48 -6.48 8.64
CA SER A 178 6.67 -7.93 8.52
C SER A 178 6.45 -8.47 7.11
N LEU A 179 5.81 -7.70 6.23
CA LEU A 179 5.60 -8.04 4.83
C LEU A 179 6.82 -7.76 3.95
N GLY A 180 7.81 -7.03 4.43
CA GLY A 180 9.03 -6.76 3.67
C GLY A 180 8.76 -6.00 2.37
N ILE A 181 8.01 -4.88 2.47
CA ILE A 181 7.58 -4.09 1.32
C ILE A 181 8.79 -3.48 0.61
N ARG A 182 8.91 -3.74 -0.69
CA ARG A 182 9.96 -3.20 -1.56
C ARG A 182 9.32 -2.36 -2.65
N VAL A 183 9.64 -1.08 -2.68
CA VAL A 183 9.20 -0.14 -3.72
C VAL A 183 10.34 0.04 -4.70
N ASN A 184 10.04 0.06 -5.99
CA ASN A 184 11.03 0.40 -7.01
C ASN A 184 11.50 1.85 -6.80
N PRO A 185 12.82 2.11 -6.67
CA PRO A 185 13.34 3.44 -6.36
C PRO A 185 12.91 4.55 -7.32
N GLN A 186 12.57 4.22 -8.57
CA GLN A 186 12.04 5.21 -9.53
C GLN A 186 10.69 5.79 -9.10
N PHE A 187 9.90 5.06 -8.32
CA PHE A 187 8.60 5.52 -7.79
C PHE A 187 8.69 6.07 -6.37
N GLY A 188 9.82 5.86 -5.68
CA GLY A 188 10.03 6.38 -4.33
C GLY A 188 10.44 5.32 -3.31
N ARG A 189 10.06 5.53 -2.06
CA ARG A 189 10.32 4.62 -0.94
C ARG A 189 9.10 4.50 -0.03
N MET A 190 9.00 3.38 0.69
CA MET A 190 7.91 3.16 1.66
C MET A 190 8.14 3.99 2.93
N ASP A 191 7.13 4.74 3.32
CA ASP A 191 6.97 5.29 4.66
C ASP A 191 6.00 4.42 5.45
N TYR A 192 6.52 3.68 6.42
CA TYR A 192 5.72 2.77 7.24
C TYR A 192 4.84 3.49 8.25
N ASN A 193 5.15 4.73 8.64
CA ASN A 193 4.34 5.48 9.60
C ASN A 193 3.02 5.94 8.97
N GLN A 194 3.07 6.36 7.72
CA GLN A 194 1.89 6.81 6.97
C GLN A 194 1.31 5.72 6.06
N LEU A 195 1.99 4.58 5.93
CA LEU A 195 1.69 3.52 4.96
C LEU A 195 1.54 4.08 3.54
N SER A 196 2.46 4.93 3.15
CA SER A 196 2.48 5.61 1.86
C SER A 196 3.83 5.47 1.18
N VAL A 197 3.82 5.61 -0.13
CA VAL A 197 5.03 5.74 -0.93
C VAL A 197 5.34 7.23 -1.06
N ILE A 198 6.50 7.63 -0.58
CA ILE A 198 6.96 9.01 -0.65
C ILE A 198 8.12 9.13 -1.65
N PRO A 199 8.33 10.30 -2.25
CA PRO A 199 9.45 10.51 -3.17
C PRO A 199 10.78 10.08 -2.56
N ALA A 200 11.66 9.49 -3.36
CA ALA A 200 13.02 9.22 -2.93
C ALA A 200 13.74 10.56 -2.69
N ALA A 201 14.37 10.73 -1.53
CA ALA A 201 15.15 11.93 -1.26
C ALA A 201 16.35 11.97 -2.23
N THR A 202 16.23 12.74 -3.30
CA THR A 202 17.34 13.02 -4.21
C THR A 202 18.27 14.05 -3.58
N LYS A 203 19.28 13.59 -2.86
CA LYS A 203 20.32 14.47 -2.31
C LYS A 203 21.19 15.16 -3.42
N LEU A 204 20.91 14.87 -4.68
CA LEU A 204 21.71 15.33 -5.82
C LEU A 204 21.32 16.72 -6.36
N SER A 205 20.30 17.37 -5.81
CA SER A 205 19.80 18.66 -6.30
C SER A 205 19.56 19.70 -5.20
N ALA A 206 20.20 19.57 -4.04
CA ALA A 206 20.19 20.67 -3.08
C ALA A 206 21.22 21.71 -3.56
N PRO A 207 20.82 22.94 -3.94
CA PRO A 207 21.78 23.99 -4.23
C PRO A 207 22.61 24.26 -2.95
N PRO A 208 23.93 24.45 -3.06
CA PRO A 208 24.75 24.79 -1.90
C PRO A 208 24.25 26.13 -1.35
N GLY A 209 23.70 26.13 -0.13
CA GLY A 209 23.23 27.33 0.56
C GLY A 209 21.72 27.48 0.72
N GLY A 210 20.91 26.47 0.41
CA GLY A 210 19.46 26.51 0.68
C GLY A 210 19.17 26.58 2.18
N VAL A 211 18.43 27.64 2.59
CA VAL A 211 17.89 27.76 3.94
C VAL A 211 17.15 26.48 4.29
N PRO A 212 17.41 25.85 5.46
CA PRO A 212 16.70 24.65 5.86
C PRO A 212 15.20 24.93 5.88
N THR A 213 14.43 24.28 5.01
CA THR A 213 12.97 24.30 5.10
C THR A 213 12.63 23.71 6.48
N PRO A 214 11.80 24.39 7.32
CA PRO A 214 11.47 23.87 8.63
C PRO A 214 10.86 22.47 8.44
N SER A 215 11.51 21.47 9.03
CA SER A 215 10.97 20.11 9.11
C SER A 215 9.56 20.18 9.68
N PRO A 216 8.57 19.51 9.11
CA PRO A 216 7.26 19.42 9.72
C PRO A 216 7.42 18.94 11.15
N LYS A 217 6.75 19.63 12.09
CA LYS A 217 6.77 19.26 13.50
C LYS A 217 6.51 17.76 13.63
N PRO A 218 7.26 17.04 14.48
CA PRO A 218 6.99 15.64 14.71
C PRO A 218 5.54 15.50 15.18
N GLN A 219 4.68 14.97 14.33
CA GLN A 219 3.40 14.44 14.80
C GLN A 219 3.76 13.28 15.73
N LEU A 220 3.21 13.31 16.93
CA LEU A 220 3.27 12.22 17.92
C LEU A 220 2.52 11.00 17.35
N THR A 221 3.10 10.39 16.33
CA THR A 221 2.68 9.09 15.83
C THR A 221 3.50 8.07 16.60
N PRO A 222 2.89 7.07 17.26
CA PRO A 222 3.65 6.05 17.95
C PRO A 222 4.63 5.43 16.96
N PRO A 223 5.90 5.24 17.38
CA PRO A 223 6.88 4.66 16.50
C PRO A 223 6.43 3.25 16.11
N CYS A 224 6.43 3.01 14.86
CA CYS A 224 6.21 1.72 14.27
C CYS A 224 7.29 0.69 14.69
#